data_d3fa051d61020e9a42499255c521ee09
#
_entry.id   d3fa051d61020e9a42499255c521ee09
#
_cell.length_a   1.000
_cell.length_b   1.000
_cell.length_c   1.000
_cell.angle_alpha   90.00
_cell.angle_beta   90.00
_cell.angle_gamma   90.00
#
_symmetry.space_group_name_H-M   'P 1'
#
loop_
_entity.id
_entity.type
_entity.pdbx_description
1 polymer ?
#
loop_
_entity_poly.entity_id
_entity_poly.type
_entity_poly.pdbx_seq_one_letter_code
_entity_poly.pdbx_strand_id
1 'polypeptide(L)'
;MTYHRLENSIIDVIKEEQAKLGYRKEEIRLYYPLSSLNHFFETSADAEEMKKILTGFGAYTKEKLGNVLVSHKGDRFCFHIL
;
A
#
# COMPACT_ATOMS: atom_id res chain seq x y z
N MET A 1 -2.67 14.56 -7.30
CA MET A 1 -2.31 13.17 -6.97
C MET A 1 -3.07 12.73 -5.73
N THR A 2 -3.71 11.59 -5.77
CA THR A 2 -4.46 11.07 -4.63
C THR A 2 -4.03 9.64 -4.30
N TYR A 3 -4.14 9.26 -3.04
CA TYR A 3 -3.84 7.90 -2.59
C TYR A 3 -5.04 6.95 -2.72
N HIS A 4 -6.13 7.44 -3.25
CA HIS A 4 -7.41 6.73 -3.26
C HIS A 4 -7.35 5.35 -3.94
N ARG A 5 -6.73 5.27 -5.11
CA ARG A 5 -6.62 4.01 -5.86
C ARG A 5 -5.79 2.98 -5.11
N LEU A 6 -4.67 3.42 -4.53
CA LEU A 6 -3.81 2.53 -3.74
C LEU A 6 -4.55 2.04 -2.50
N GLU A 7 -5.20 2.93 -1.77
CA GLU A 7 -5.98 2.58 -0.59
C GLU A 7 -7.06 1.55 -0.91
N ASN A 8 -7.82 1.77 -1.97
CA ASN A 8 -8.86 0.83 -2.40
C ASN A 8 -8.30 -0.53 -2.78
N SER A 9 -7.17 -0.56 -3.49
CA SER A 9 -6.51 -1.81 -3.85
C SER A 9 -6.10 -2.60 -2.61
N ILE A 10 -5.50 -1.94 -1.62
CA ILE A 10 -5.10 -2.58 -0.37
C ILE A 10 -6.31 -3.11 0.38
N ILE A 11 -7.38 -2.32 0.48
CA ILE A 11 -8.61 -2.72 1.17
C ILE A 11 -9.21 -3.97 0.50
N ASP A 12 -9.25 -4.00 -0.83
CA ASP A 12 -9.78 -5.14 -1.57
C ASP A 12 -8.97 -6.42 -1.31
N VAL A 13 -7.64 -6.32 -1.31
CA VAL A 13 -6.77 -7.46 -1.00
C VAL A 13 -7.02 -7.97 0.43
N ILE A 14 -7.15 -7.06 1.39
CA ILE A 14 -7.43 -7.42 2.78
C ILE A 14 -8.77 -8.16 2.88
N LYS A 15 -9.80 -7.65 2.22
CA LYS A 15 -11.12 -8.29 2.21
C LYS A 15 -11.07 -9.70 1.62
N GLU A 16 -10.33 -9.89 0.53
CA GLU A 16 -10.15 -11.21 -0.08
C GLU A 16 -9.45 -12.17 0.87
N GLU A 17 -8.41 -11.73 1.55
CA GLU A 17 -7.69 -12.55 2.54
C GLU A 17 -8.60 -12.94 3.70
N GLN A 18 -9.39 -12.00 4.22
CA GLN A 18 -10.34 -12.27 5.29
C GLN A 18 -11.40 -13.29 4.86
N ALA A 19 -11.91 -13.17 3.64
CA ALA A 19 -12.90 -14.10 3.10
C ALA A 19 -12.34 -15.54 3.00
N LYS A 20 -11.08 -15.67 2.58
CA LYS A 20 -10.42 -16.98 2.45
C LYS A 20 -10.13 -17.62 3.81
N LEU A 21 -9.68 -16.82 4.78
CA LEU A 21 -9.24 -17.32 6.08
C LEU A 21 -10.37 -17.41 7.10
N GLY A 22 -11.45 -16.68 6.90
CA GLY A 22 -12.54 -16.59 7.87
C GLY A 22 -12.25 -15.70 9.06
N TYR A 23 -11.09 -15.04 9.09
CA TYR A 23 -10.72 -14.09 10.15
C TYR A 23 -9.69 -13.09 9.62
N ARG A 24 -9.50 -11.97 10.31
CA ARG A 24 -8.50 -10.95 9.97
C ARG A 24 -7.19 -11.28 10.66
N LYS A 25 -6.10 -11.28 9.90
CA LYS A 25 -4.76 -11.39 10.47
C LYS A 25 -4.42 -10.15 11.29
N GLU A 26 -3.69 -10.31 12.39
CA GLU A 26 -3.23 -9.19 13.20
C GLU A 26 -2.24 -8.30 12.44
N GLU A 27 -1.48 -8.91 11.54
CA GLU A 27 -0.42 -8.25 10.80
C GLU A 27 -0.48 -8.67 9.35
N ILE A 28 -0.49 -7.69 8.44
CA ILE A 28 -0.60 -7.94 7.00
C ILE A 28 0.56 -7.27 6.30
N ARG A 29 1.22 -7.99 5.38
CA ARG A 29 2.27 -7.45 4.52
C ARG A 29 1.86 -7.62 3.07
N LEU A 30 1.85 -6.52 2.34
CA LEU A 30 1.53 -6.51 0.92
C LEU A 30 2.71 -5.96 0.14
N TYR A 31 2.97 -6.54 -1.02
CA TYR A 31 4.08 -6.14 -1.88
C TYR A 31 3.55 -5.63 -3.22
N TYR A 32 4.02 -4.47 -3.62
CA TYR A 32 3.67 -3.87 -4.89
C TYR A 32 4.95 -3.52 -5.65
N PRO A 33 5.04 -3.86 -6.94
CA PRO A 33 6.17 -3.39 -7.76
C PRO A 33 6.00 -1.91 -8.08
N LEU A 34 7.10 -1.23 -8.35
CA LEU A 34 7.10 0.19 -8.70
C LEU A 34 6.17 0.50 -9.87
N SER A 35 6.12 -0.37 -10.86
CA SER A 35 5.25 -0.20 -12.03
C SER A 35 3.77 -0.11 -11.66
N SER A 36 3.32 -0.92 -10.70
CA SER A 36 1.93 -0.88 -10.24
C SER A 36 1.63 0.42 -9.51
N LEU A 37 2.56 0.89 -8.67
CA LEU A 37 2.39 2.15 -7.95
C LEU A 37 2.34 3.33 -8.92
N ASN A 38 3.20 3.34 -9.93
CA ASN A 38 3.17 4.37 -10.97
C ASN A 38 1.84 4.35 -11.73
N HIS A 39 1.28 3.17 -11.96
CA HIS A 39 -0.02 3.05 -12.59
C HIS A 39 -1.13 3.68 -11.73
N PHE A 40 -1.15 3.39 -10.43
CA PHE A 40 -2.15 3.97 -9.53
C PHE A 40 -2.08 5.49 -9.46
N PHE A 41 -0.89 6.06 -9.47
CA PHE A 41 -0.69 7.50 -9.35
C PHE A 41 -0.58 8.21 -10.71
N GLU A 42 -0.58 7.45 -11.81
CA GLU A 42 -0.39 8.00 -13.16
C GLU A 42 0.91 8.80 -13.27
N THR A 43 2.00 8.21 -12.75
CA THR A 43 3.32 8.82 -12.70
C THR A 43 4.37 7.93 -13.36
N SER A 44 5.59 8.46 -13.52
CA SER A 44 6.76 7.72 -14.00
C SER A 44 7.92 7.89 -13.02
N ALA A 45 7.62 7.82 -11.72
CA ALA A 45 8.60 8.00 -10.66
C ALA A 45 9.55 6.81 -10.56
N ASP A 46 10.82 7.07 -10.18
CA ASP A 46 11.74 6.02 -9.78
C ASP A 46 11.45 5.60 -8.32
N ALA A 47 12.21 4.65 -7.78
CA ALA A 47 11.98 4.14 -6.43
C ALA A 47 12.13 5.23 -5.35
N GLU A 48 13.12 6.11 -5.49
CA GLU A 48 13.35 7.20 -4.55
C GLU A 48 12.20 8.22 -4.57
N GLU A 49 11.75 8.58 -5.76
CA GLU A 49 10.63 9.50 -5.92
C GLU A 49 9.34 8.89 -5.40
N MET A 50 9.12 7.60 -5.67
CA MET A 50 7.94 6.88 -5.17
C MET A 50 7.93 6.83 -3.64
N LYS A 51 9.08 6.63 -3.01
CA LYS A 51 9.19 6.67 -1.56
C LYS A 51 8.72 8.03 -1.00
N LYS A 52 9.10 9.11 -1.66
CA LYS A 52 8.65 10.46 -1.27
C LYS A 52 7.16 10.64 -1.46
N ILE A 53 6.61 10.14 -2.57
CA ILE A 53 5.17 10.17 -2.82
C ILE A 53 4.41 9.46 -1.70
N LEU A 54 4.92 8.31 -1.26
CA LEU A 54 4.27 7.50 -0.25
C LEU A 54 4.45 8.01 1.19
N THR A 55 5.26 9.03 1.40
CA THR A 55 5.50 9.58 2.75
C THR A 55 4.22 9.97 3.48
N GLY A 56 3.23 10.51 2.77
CA GLY A 56 1.97 10.93 3.36
C GLY A 56 0.89 9.85 3.39
N PHE A 57 1.15 8.69 2.81
CA PHE A 57 0.13 7.66 2.66
C PHE A 57 -0.35 7.10 4.00
N GLY A 58 0.58 6.83 4.92
CA GLY A 58 0.23 6.30 6.24
C GLY A 58 -0.74 7.20 7.01
N ALA A 59 -0.49 8.52 6.99
CA ALA A 59 -1.38 9.48 7.63
C ALA A 59 -2.73 9.55 6.92
N TYR A 60 -2.73 9.52 5.58
CA TYR A 60 -3.95 9.56 4.79
C TYR A 60 -4.89 8.38 5.10
N THR A 61 -4.32 7.18 5.20
CA THR A 61 -5.12 5.96 5.32
C THR A 61 -5.33 5.49 6.77
N LYS A 62 -4.83 6.24 7.75
CA LYS A 62 -4.85 5.81 9.16
C LYS A 62 -6.25 5.44 9.68
N GLU A 63 -7.27 6.18 9.28
CA GLU A 63 -8.65 5.91 9.72
C GLU A 63 -9.19 4.59 9.18
N LYS A 64 -8.79 4.20 7.99
CA LYS A 64 -9.31 2.99 7.33
C LYS A 64 -8.44 1.77 7.55
N LEU A 65 -7.12 1.93 7.51
CA LEU A 65 -6.18 0.82 7.57
C LEU A 65 -5.39 0.75 8.89
N GLY A 66 -5.45 1.80 9.70
CA GLY A 66 -4.66 1.88 10.93
C GLY A 66 -3.20 2.23 10.62
N ASN A 67 -2.27 1.66 11.37
CA ASN A 67 -0.85 1.95 11.19
C ASN A 67 -0.29 1.19 9.99
N VAL A 68 0.20 1.93 9.01
CA VAL A 68 0.81 1.38 7.81
C VAL A 68 2.25 1.86 7.72
N LEU A 69 3.19 0.91 7.66
CA LEU A 69 4.59 1.19 7.47
C LEU A 69 4.97 0.86 6.04
N VAL A 70 5.62 1.81 5.37
CA VAL A 70 6.03 1.64 3.98
C VAL A 70 7.55 1.50 3.92
N SER A 71 8.02 0.47 3.24
CA SER A 71 9.44 0.26 2.99
C SER A 71 9.63 -0.23 1.56
N HIS A 72 10.86 -0.25 1.07
CA HIS A 72 11.13 -0.78 -0.26
C HIS A 72 12.52 -1.38 -0.34
N LYS A 73 12.66 -2.33 -1.26
CA LYS A 73 13.94 -2.91 -1.63
C LYS A 73 14.02 -2.90 -3.16
N GLY A 74 14.87 -2.03 -3.72
CA GLY A 74 14.86 -1.79 -5.15
C GLY A 74 13.50 -1.26 -5.59
N ASP A 75 12.90 -1.88 -6.58
CA ASP A 75 11.60 -1.48 -7.13
C ASP A 75 10.41 -2.18 -6.46
N ARG A 76 10.65 -2.92 -5.41
CA ARG A 76 9.61 -3.65 -4.69
C ARG A 76 9.25 -2.92 -3.40
N PHE A 77 8.00 -2.53 -3.29
CA PHE A 77 7.50 -1.80 -2.12
C PHE A 77 6.66 -2.70 -1.22
N CYS A 78 6.87 -2.58 0.07
CA CYS A 78 6.16 -3.35 1.09
C CYS A 78 5.29 -2.42 1.92
N PHE A 79 4.02 -2.79 2.06
CA PHE A 79 3.08 -2.10 2.93
C PHE A 79 2.78 -3.03 4.10
N HIS A 80 3.27 -2.67 5.27
CA HIS A 80 3.12 -3.45 6.49
C HIS A 80 2.02 -2.82 7.33
N ILE A 81 0.90 -3.51 7.44
CA ILE A 81 -0.30 -3.03 8.15
C ILE A 81 -0.35 -3.73 9.51
N LEU A 82 -0.28 -2.95 10.57
CA LEU A 82 -0.22 -3.43 11.95
C LEU A 82 -1.59 -3.51 12.61
#